data_098b076b6dda79684879ca0463fd005f
#
_entry.id   098b076b6dda79684879ca0463fd005f
#
_cell.length_a   1.000
_cell.length_b   1.000
_cell.length_c   1.000
_cell.angle_alpha   90.00
_cell.angle_beta   90.00
_cell.angle_gamma   90.00
#
_symmetry.space_group_name_H-M   'P 1'
#
loop_
_entity.id
_entity.type
_entity.pdbx_description
1 polymer ?
#
loop_
_entity_poly.entity_id
_entity_poly.type
_entity_poly.pdbx_seq_one_letter_code
_entity_poly.pdbx_strand_id
1 'polypeptide(L)'
;DNTGVRITGAAGLVLLTVSDYTLEMGKLSDFAGQTAYPLLADLRAQLEKVAARYSTDGAFDYDAALAAHLKVYQPQFDAVTLTLSDENIQPNEALLKAQKGKKEINAALAQRTYYAGRYAALCCAGYSTGRLYGMWTGEWNTGWGSKYTMDANVNLQTAALNSSNMSRGPQGYVYFLLRQMPDWEENARATHGFTDAIQAPVNTDGDKAVLTETCYPYPFRYWNAGASWMLRPLYETLQSYGNIQIPLSDEFNLQALRSVLSATEKDLTDAQLAAMERRGYLRLEEDILYPLLTKAANYWAQLLTPEYYTLADGSIHYEKGKTALGEGESYCIVPSYSPENNPDNYASPSDANCAIDIAACRDNMEMLLSVMNDVAPGADQSRWKQLKTNLPPYLYDDTGALKEWATTAFDENNEHRHLSHLYCAWPLMETRGNARLTAACKQAVENRKSENEASHALVHRSLIAARLQDRAALTDALVNLMNHKIRYDSLMTNHDYDRGSCYCTDFAIGYLGIVHESLVYSNADEIELLPALPESGFDRGTLAGLKTRNRATVTRLQWDLAAGTVQA
;
A
#
# COMPACT_ATOMS: atom_id res chain seq x y z
N ASP A 1 24.57 -36.37 15.42
CA ASP A 1 23.66 -35.31 14.95
C ASP A 1 22.64 -35.92 13.98
N ASN A 2 21.41 -36.15 14.46
CA ASN A 2 20.32 -36.60 13.60
C ASN A 2 19.71 -35.37 12.89
N THR A 3 20.24 -35.05 11.73
CA THR A 3 19.77 -33.91 10.91
C THR A 3 18.77 -34.29 9.82
N GLY A 4 18.28 -35.53 9.84
CA GLY A 4 17.36 -36.01 8.80
C GLY A 4 16.47 -37.17 9.25
N VAL A 5 15.29 -37.27 8.63
CA VAL A 5 14.34 -38.36 8.76
C VAL A 5 14.48 -39.26 7.52
N ARG A 6 14.78 -40.54 7.69
CA ARG A 6 14.79 -41.51 6.58
C ARG A 6 13.47 -42.27 6.59
N ILE A 7 12.78 -42.25 5.47
CA ILE A 7 11.54 -43.00 5.25
C ILE A 7 11.83 -44.09 4.22
N THR A 8 11.49 -45.33 4.53
CA THR A 8 11.68 -46.48 3.62
C THR A 8 10.38 -47.25 3.53
N GLY A 9 10.10 -47.78 2.30
CA GLY A 9 8.94 -48.62 2.06
C GLY A 9 7.59 -47.91 1.99
N ALA A 10 7.56 -46.57 1.96
CA ALA A 10 6.33 -45.79 1.81
C ALA A 10 6.04 -45.56 0.32
N ALA A 11 4.77 -45.71 -0.09
CA ALA A 11 4.32 -45.40 -1.43
C ALA A 11 4.06 -43.90 -1.64
N GLY A 12 3.90 -43.13 -0.55
CA GLY A 12 3.70 -41.68 -0.53
C GLY A 12 4.06 -41.11 0.83
N LEU A 13 4.24 -39.80 0.87
CA LEU A 13 4.50 -39.01 2.07
C LEU A 13 3.65 -37.75 2.08
N VAL A 14 3.00 -37.50 3.20
CA VAL A 14 2.35 -36.21 3.47
C VAL A 14 3.11 -35.54 4.62
N LEU A 15 3.56 -34.32 4.39
CA LEU A 15 4.20 -33.48 5.41
C LEU A 15 3.20 -32.41 5.86
N LEU A 16 2.84 -32.42 7.15
CA LEU A 16 2.07 -31.36 7.77
C LEU A 16 3.02 -30.42 8.51
N THR A 17 2.96 -29.16 8.19
CA THR A 17 3.78 -28.13 8.84
C THR A 17 2.87 -27.08 9.46
N VAL A 18 3.15 -26.69 10.69
CA VAL A 18 2.57 -25.53 11.35
C VAL A 18 3.71 -24.68 11.86
N SER A 19 3.55 -23.36 11.75
CA SER A 19 4.51 -22.39 12.31
C SER A 19 3.72 -21.30 13.03
N ASP A 20 4.26 -20.85 14.14
CA ASP A 20 3.74 -19.74 14.91
C ASP A 20 4.89 -19.06 15.63
N TYR A 21 4.63 -17.87 16.17
CA TYR A 21 5.59 -17.12 16.96
C TYR A 21 4.87 -16.50 18.17
N THR A 22 5.57 -16.35 19.27
CA THR A 22 5.08 -15.61 20.42
C THR A 22 5.75 -14.26 20.44
N LEU A 23 4.97 -13.21 20.27
CA LEU A 23 5.41 -11.84 20.42
C LEU A 23 4.49 -11.14 21.42
N GLU A 24 4.65 -11.47 22.71
CA GLU A 24 4.13 -10.59 23.74
C GLU A 24 5.06 -9.37 23.83
N MET A 25 4.66 -8.30 23.18
CA MET A 25 5.38 -7.04 23.13
C MET A 25 5.25 -6.29 24.44
N GLY A 26 5.93 -6.82 25.45
CA GLY A 26 6.20 -6.11 26.68
C GLY A 26 7.55 -5.39 26.64
N LYS A 27 8.24 -5.38 27.75
CA LYS A 27 9.64 -4.93 27.84
C LYS A 27 10.56 -6.03 27.32
N LEU A 28 11.74 -5.70 26.78
CA LEU A 28 12.74 -6.70 26.39
C LEU A 28 13.07 -7.70 27.52
N SER A 29 12.98 -7.26 28.80
CA SER A 29 13.13 -8.14 29.97
C SER A 29 12.08 -9.25 30.02
N ASP A 30 10.92 -9.07 29.42
CA ASP A 30 9.81 -10.03 29.48
C ASP A 30 10.09 -11.27 28.62
N PHE A 31 11.03 -11.17 27.68
CA PHE A 31 11.55 -12.30 26.91
C PHE A 31 12.61 -13.11 27.68
N ALA A 32 13.20 -12.53 28.71
CA ALA A 32 14.20 -13.23 29.54
C ALA A 32 13.54 -14.36 30.32
N GLY A 33 13.95 -15.60 30.06
CA GLY A 33 13.42 -16.79 30.72
C GLY A 33 12.21 -17.43 30.08
N GLN A 34 11.66 -16.87 28.99
CA GLN A 34 10.66 -17.56 28.16
C GLN A 34 11.27 -18.80 27.51
N THR A 35 10.50 -19.86 27.42
CA THR A 35 10.90 -21.10 26.74
C THR A 35 9.96 -21.38 25.57
N ALA A 36 10.44 -22.10 24.59
CA ALA A 36 9.62 -22.51 23.43
C ALA A 36 8.59 -23.60 23.76
N TYR A 37 8.63 -24.19 24.98
CA TYR A 37 7.80 -25.36 25.30
C TYR A 37 6.27 -25.12 25.21
N PRO A 38 5.71 -24.03 25.74
CA PRO A 38 4.27 -23.77 25.60
C PRO A 38 3.86 -23.67 24.12
N LEU A 39 4.59 -22.86 23.34
CA LEU A 39 4.32 -22.71 21.91
C LEU A 39 4.43 -24.03 21.15
N LEU A 40 5.44 -24.85 21.43
CA LEU A 40 5.58 -26.18 20.82
C LEU A 40 4.43 -27.13 21.19
N ALA A 41 3.90 -27.04 22.40
CA ALA A 41 2.74 -27.83 22.80
C ALA A 41 1.48 -27.41 22.03
N ASP A 42 1.27 -26.11 21.85
CA ASP A 42 0.14 -25.58 21.08
C ASP A 42 0.25 -25.93 19.60
N LEU A 43 1.44 -25.78 19.00
CA LEU A 43 1.70 -26.19 17.62
C LEU A 43 1.46 -27.69 17.41
N ARG A 44 1.89 -28.53 18.36
CA ARG A 44 1.62 -29.96 18.32
C ARG A 44 0.12 -30.27 18.37
N ALA A 45 -0.62 -29.62 19.27
CA ALA A 45 -2.07 -29.78 19.38
C ALA A 45 -2.79 -29.36 18.09
N GLN A 46 -2.33 -28.29 17.43
CA GLN A 46 -2.85 -27.87 16.14
C GLN A 46 -2.60 -28.93 15.05
N LEU A 47 -1.38 -29.48 14.96
CA LEU A 47 -1.05 -30.55 14.01
C LEU A 47 -1.89 -31.80 14.26
N GLU A 48 -2.01 -32.24 15.52
CA GLU A 48 -2.82 -33.39 15.91
C GLU A 48 -4.31 -33.19 15.56
N LYS A 49 -4.85 -31.99 15.75
CA LYS A 49 -6.21 -31.63 15.38
C LYS A 49 -6.44 -31.72 13.86
N VAL A 50 -5.48 -31.21 13.05
CA VAL A 50 -5.56 -31.30 11.59
C VAL A 50 -5.43 -32.74 11.13
N ALA A 51 -4.44 -33.48 11.66
CA ALA A 51 -4.24 -34.88 11.35
C ALA A 51 -5.48 -35.71 11.69
N ALA A 52 -6.07 -35.55 12.88
CA ALA A 52 -7.28 -36.27 13.29
C ALA A 52 -8.49 -35.93 12.41
N ARG A 53 -8.61 -34.69 11.95
CA ARG A 53 -9.73 -34.22 11.11
C ARG A 53 -9.72 -34.87 9.72
N TYR A 54 -8.55 -35.11 9.18
CA TYR A 54 -8.35 -35.58 7.79
C TYR A 54 -7.68 -36.96 7.71
N SER A 55 -7.70 -37.76 8.76
CA SER A 55 -7.20 -39.14 8.70
C SER A 55 -8.32 -40.15 8.93
N THR A 56 -8.31 -41.21 8.14
CA THR A 56 -9.19 -42.37 8.28
C THR A 56 -8.30 -43.62 8.32
N ASP A 57 -8.47 -44.46 9.32
CA ASP A 57 -7.70 -45.71 9.51
C ASP A 57 -6.16 -45.50 9.49
N GLY A 58 -5.69 -44.35 10.02
CA GLY A 58 -4.27 -43.99 10.10
C GLY A 58 -3.65 -43.45 8.81
N ALA A 59 -4.45 -43.31 7.74
CA ALA A 59 -4.03 -42.66 6.50
C ALA A 59 -4.60 -41.25 6.40
N PHE A 60 -3.74 -40.26 6.04
CA PHE A 60 -4.16 -38.89 5.83
C PHE A 60 -4.85 -38.75 4.47
N ASP A 61 -6.07 -38.24 4.48
CA ASP A 61 -6.85 -37.94 3.25
C ASP A 61 -6.49 -36.54 2.73
N TYR A 62 -5.50 -36.47 1.85
CA TYR A 62 -5.05 -35.24 1.23
C TYR A 62 -6.13 -34.57 0.39
N ASP A 63 -6.95 -35.35 -0.32
CA ASP A 63 -7.97 -34.81 -1.22
C ASP A 63 -9.11 -34.17 -0.42
N ALA A 64 -9.51 -34.74 0.70
CA ALA A 64 -10.46 -34.12 1.61
C ALA A 64 -9.95 -32.81 2.24
N ALA A 65 -8.66 -32.78 2.62
CA ALA A 65 -8.01 -31.57 3.14
C ALA A 65 -7.93 -30.49 2.06
N LEU A 66 -7.51 -30.85 0.85
CA LEU A 66 -7.45 -29.96 -0.31
C LEU A 66 -8.84 -29.42 -0.66
N ALA A 67 -9.86 -30.26 -0.71
CA ALA A 67 -11.22 -29.84 -1.00
C ALA A 67 -11.75 -28.83 0.04
N ALA A 68 -11.42 -29.03 1.31
CA ALA A 68 -11.78 -28.09 2.38
C ALA A 68 -11.04 -26.74 2.23
N HIS A 69 -9.76 -26.75 1.86
CA HIS A 69 -8.98 -25.56 1.55
C HIS A 69 -9.56 -24.80 0.35
N LEU A 70 -9.82 -25.49 -0.75
CA LEU A 70 -10.34 -24.89 -1.98
C LEU A 70 -11.71 -24.21 -1.79
N LYS A 71 -12.54 -24.69 -0.87
CA LYS A 71 -13.81 -24.01 -0.51
C LYS A 71 -13.62 -22.56 -0.07
N VAL A 72 -12.51 -22.26 0.59
CA VAL A 72 -12.21 -20.91 1.11
C VAL A 72 -11.33 -20.13 0.15
N TYR A 73 -10.33 -20.80 -0.43
CA TYR A 73 -9.31 -20.19 -1.28
C TYR A 73 -9.84 -19.84 -2.68
N GLN A 74 -10.48 -20.79 -3.35
CA GLN A 74 -10.81 -20.66 -4.76
C GLN A 74 -11.76 -19.49 -5.06
N PRO A 75 -12.85 -19.23 -4.25
CA PRO A 75 -13.70 -18.07 -4.48
C PRO A 75 -12.96 -16.72 -4.41
N GLN A 76 -11.90 -16.62 -3.60
CA GLN A 76 -11.08 -15.43 -3.50
C GLN A 76 -10.10 -15.33 -4.69
N PHE A 77 -9.51 -16.47 -5.08
CA PHE A 77 -8.56 -16.52 -6.19
C PHE A 77 -9.24 -16.24 -7.53
N ASP A 78 -10.42 -16.79 -7.76
CA ASP A 78 -11.20 -16.66 -9.00
C ASP A 78 -12.09 -15.41 -9.03
N ALA A 79 -12.10 -14.59 -7.96
CA ALA A 79 -12.94 -13.40 -7.87
C ALA A 79 -12.66 -12.39 -9.00
N VAL A 80 -11.42 -12.31 -9.46
CA VAL A 80 -11.05 -11.59 -10.69
C VAL A 80 -10.22 -12.49 -11.57
N THR A 81 -10.58 -12.58 -12.84
CA THR A 81 -9.87 -13.39 -13.84
C THR A 81 -9.36 -12.53 -14.98
N LEU A 82 -8.17 -12.85 -15.49
CA LEU A 82 -7.53 -12.21 -16.62
C LEU A 82 -7.09 -13.27 -17.64
N THR A 83 -7.47 -13.11 -18.88
CA THR A 83 -6.98 -13.92 -20.01
C THR A 83 -6.38 -13.02 -21.06
N LEU A 84 -5.12 -13.21 -21.38
CA LEU A 84 -4.38 -12.50 -22.43
C LEU A 84 -3.87 -13.44 -23.51
N SER A 85 -3.77 -14.74 -23.20
CA SER A 85 -3.21 -15.76 -24.11
C SER A 85 -3.88 -17.10 -23.88
N ASP A 86 -4.04 -17.85 -24.94
CA ASP A 86 -4.47 -19.25 -24.92
C ASP A 86 -3.32 -20.23 -24.65
N GLU A 87 -2.06 -19.75 -24.64
CA GLU A 87 -0.83 -20.54 -24.44
C GLU A 87 -0.52 -20.85 -22.97
N ASN A 88 -1.51 -21.32 -22.23
CA ASN A 88 -1.44 -21.43 -20.76
C ASN A 88 -0.74 -22.69 -20.24
N ILE A 89 -0.28 -23.58 -21.12
CA ILE A 89 0.27 -24.91 -20.74
C ILE A 89 1.80 -24.96 -20.69
N GLN A 90 2.49 -23.88 -21.07
CA GLN A 90 3.96 -23.84 -21.03
C GLN A 90 4.47 -23.72 -19.58
N PRO A 91 5.59 -24.37 -19.23
CA PRO A 91 6.22 -24.18 -17.92
C PRO A 91 6.79 -22.76 -17.79
N ASN A 92 6.92 -22.29 -16.55
CA ASN A 92 7.40 -20.93 -16.27
C ASN A 92 8.78 -20.66 -16.87
N GLU A 93 9.68 -21.63 -16.84
CA GLU A 93 11.03 -21.54 -17.41
C GLU A 93 11.01 -21.22 -18.91
N ALA A 94 10.05 -21.81 -19.65
CA ALA A 94 9.90 -21.55 -21.07
C ALA A 94 9.38 -20.14 -21.33
N LEU A 95 8.42 -19.66 -20.53
CA LEU A 95 7.88 -18.29 -20.62
C LEU A 95 8.94 -17.25 -20.29
N LEU A 96 9.71 -17.44 -19.21
CA LEU A 96 10.82 -16.56 -18.83
C LEU A 96 11.90 -16.51 -19.92
N LYS A 97 12.24 -17.66 -20.50
CA LYS A 97 13.19 -17.73 -21.63
C LYS A 97 12.65 -16.99 -22.86
N ALA A 98 11.35 -17.10 -23.16
CA ALA A 98 10.72 -16.42 -24.28
C ALA A 98 10.71 -14.90 -24.12
N GLN A 99 10.59 -14.41 -22.88
CA GLN A 99 10.62 -12.98 -22.55
C GLN A 99 12.03 -12.38 -22.60
N LYS A 100 13.04 -13.13 -22.20
CA LYS A 100 14.40 -12.62 -21.95
C LYS A 100 14.95 -11.80 -23.14
N GLY A 101 15.25 -10.53 -22.87
CA GLY A 101 15.81 -9.58 -23.83
C GLY A 101 14.84 -9.09 -24.91
N LYS A 102 13.55 -9.36 -24.77
CA LYS A 102 12.52 -8.82 -25.67
C LYS A 102 12.17 -7.38 -25.32
N LYS A 103 11.81 -6.62 -26.34
CA LYS A 103 11.27 -5.26 -26.21
C LYS A 103 9.74 -5.24 -26.11
N GLU A 104 9.12 -6.39 -26.22
CA GLU A 104 7.68 -6.59 -26.18
C GLU A 104 7.34 -7.49 -24.98
N ILE A 105 6.16 -7.31 -24.43
CA ILE A 105 5.65 -8.12 -23.32
C ILE A 105 5.12 -9.45 -23.87
N ASN A 106 5.56 -10.55 -23.30
CA ASN A 106 4.99 -11.87 -23.60
C ASN A 106 3.63 -11.99 -22.87
N ALA A 107 2.53 -12.08 -23.62
CA ALA A 107 1.18 -12.13 -23.10
C ALA A 107 0.93 -13.31 -22.14
N ALA A 108 1.48 -14.49 -22.45
CA ALA A 108 1.35 -15.67 -21.59
C ALA A 108 2.09 -15.51 -20.27
N LEU A 109 3.29 -14.91 -20.29
CA LEU A 109 4.03 -14.58 -19.06
C LEU A 109 3.29 -13.50 -18.25
N ALA A 110 2.80 -12.44 -18.90
CA ALA A 110 2.03 -11.40 -18.26
C ALA A 110 0.81 -11.95 -17.52
N GLN A 111 0.03 -12.82 -18.16
CA GLN A 111 -1.09 -13.52 -17.54
C GLN A 111 -0.65 -14.42 -16.39
N ARG A 112 0.42 -15.19 -16.55
CA ARG A 112 0.93 -16.09 -15.49
C ARG A 112 1.44 -15.30 -14.28
N THR A 113 2.13 -14.17 -14.51
CA THR A 113 2.60 -13.25 -13.47
C THR A 113 1.42 -12.64 -12.70
N TYR A 114 0.32 -12.33 -13.38
CA TYR A 114 -0.90 -11.85 -12.73
C TYR A 114 -1.44 -12.86 -11.71
N TYR A 115 -1.55 -14.12 -12.08
CA TYR A 115 -2.02 -15.16 -11.15
C TYR A 115 -1.02 -15.49 -10.04
N ALA A 116 0.28 -15.42 -10.30
CA ALA A 116 1.30 -15.51 -9.26
C ALA A 116 1.16 -14.38 -8.24
N GLY A 117 0.91 -13.15 -8.71
CA GLY A 117 0.64 -12.00 -7.83
C GLY A 117 -0.64 -12.17 -6.99
N ARG A 118 -1.72 -12.71 -7.57
CA ARG A 118 -2.94 -13.03 -6.81
C ARG A 118 -2.69 -14.06 -5.71
N TYR A 119 -1.92 -15.09 -6.02
CA TYR A 119 -1.52 -16.08 -5.03
C TYR A 119 -0.72 -15.44 -3.89
N ALA A 120 0.29 -14.63 -4.23
CA ALA A 120 1.11 -13.93 -3.24
C ALA A 120 0.27 -12.99 -2.33
N ALA A 121 -0.66 -12.23 -2.92
CA ALA A 121 -1.58 -11.35 -2.18
C ALA A 121 -2.49 -12.14 -1.22
N LEU A 122 -3.03 -13.29 -1.66
CA LEU A 122 -3.87 -14.14 -0.82
C LEU A 122 -3.11 -14.79 0.33
N CYS A 123 -1.83 -15.11 0.16
CA CYS A 123 -1.00 -15.63 1.24
C CYS A 123 -0.84 -14.64 2.41
N CYS A 124 -0.98 -13.34 2.15
CA CYS A 124 -0.90 -12.29 3.16
C CYS A 124 -2.28 -11.87 3.70
N ALA A 125 -3.37 -12.18 2.96
CA ALA A 125 -4.70 -11.68 3.23
C ALA A 125 -5.36 -12.26 4.49
N GLY A 126 -6.18 -11.45 5.15
CA GLY A 126 -7.02 -11.85 6.29
C GLY A 126 -6.40 -11.65 7.66
N TYR A 127 -5.09 -11.65 7.77
CA TYR A 127 -4.33 -11.35 8.98
C TYR A 127 -3.59 -10.01 8.90
N SER A 128 -2.93 -9.76 7.79
CA SER A 128 -2.08 -8.61 7.55
C SER A 128 -2.17 -8.16 6.09
N THR A 129 -1.14 -7.54 5.59
CA THR A 129 -0.94 -7.14 4.19
C THR A 129 0.39 -7.68 3.67
N GLY A 130 0.73 -7.40 2.42
CA GLY A 130 2.03 -7.73 1.87
C GLY A 130 3.16 -6.99 2.59
N ARG A 131 4.29 -7.64 2.79
CA ARG A 131 5.52 -7.06 3.35
C ARG A 131 6.68 -7.27 2.38
N LEU A 132 7.78 -6.54 2.58
CA LEU A 132 8.87 -6.41 1.62
C LEU A 132 9.34 -7.74 1.02
N TYR A 133 9.57 -8.76 1.86
CA TYR A 133 9.98 -10.10 1.41
C TYR A 133 8.86 -11.15 1.45
N GLY A 134 7.69 -10.78 1.93
CA GLY A 134 6.61 -11.71 2.16
C GLY A 134 6.99 -12.79 3.18
N MET A 135 6.50 -14.02 2.93
CA MET A 135 6.80 -15.20 3.75
C MET A 135 7.95 -16.05 3.17
N TRP A 136 8.61 -15.58 2.13
CA TRP A 136 9.52 -16.40 1.31
C TRP A 136 11.00 -16.10 1.54
N THR A 137 11.38 -15.42 2.61
CA THR A 137 12.78 -15.01 2.79
C THR A 137 13.73 -16.18 3.00
N GLY A 138 13.34 -17.18 3.77
CA GLY A 138 14.18 -18.32 4.13
C GLY A 138 15.48 -17.99 4.90
N GLU A 139 15.71 -16.71 5.20
CA GLU A 139 16.93 -16.19 5.82
C GLU A 139 16.62 -15.48 7.15
N TRP A 140 17.51 -15.63 8.14
CA TRP A 140 17.39 -14.93 9.41
C TRP A 140 17.75 -13.44 9.32
N ASN A 141 18.69 -13.09 8.46
CA ASN A 141 19.19 -11.73 8.28
C ASN A 141 18.85 -11.25 6.86
N THR A 142 17.62 -10.92 6.65
CA THR A 142 17.15 -10.43 5.34
C THR A 142 17.49 -8.97 5.15
N GLY A 143 17.59 -8.53 3.91
CA GLY A 143 17.71 -7.12 3.56
C GLY A 143 16.59 -6.31 4.20
N TRP A 144 16.91 -5.15 4.76
CA TRP A 144 16.01 -4.26 5.49
C TRP A 144 15.20 -4.95 6.61
N GLY A 145 15.66 -6.09 7.14
CA GLY A 145 14.95 -6.85 8.18
C GLY A 145 13.60 -7.41 7.77
N SER A 146 13.29 -7.46 6.48
CA SER A 146 11.98 -7.87 5.95
C SER A 146 10.80 -7.12 6.57
N LYS A 147 10.98 -5.83 6.88
CA LYS A 147 9.94 -4.99 7.50
C LYS A 147 8.79 -4.71 6.53
N TYR A 148 7.69 -4.22 7.07
CA TYR A 148 6.67 -3.52 6.30
C TYR A 148 7.15 -2.09 6.06
N THR A 149 7.57 -1.78 4.85
CA THR A 149 8.05 -0.46 4.47
C THR A 149 6.92 0.31 3.81
N MET A 150 6.54 1.45 4.40
CA MET A 150 5.31 2.18 4.06
C MET A 150 5.55 3.40 3.16
N ASP A 151 6.78 3.58 2.65
CA ASP A 151 7.19 4.73 1.82
C ASP A 151 7.77 4.41 0.43
N ALA A 152 7.34 3.42 -0.28
CA ALA A 152 6.02 3.14 -0.77
C ALA A 152 5.73 1.63 -0.96
N ASN A 153 6.55 0.71 -0.44
CA ASN A 153 6.41 -0.72 -0.76
C ASN A 153 5.01 -1.27 -0.40
N VAL A 154 4.55 -1.11 0.85
CA VAL A 154 3.20 -1.53 1.25
C VAL A 154 2.13 -0.83 0.42
N ASN A 155 2.31 0.46 0.12
CA ASN A 155 1.39 1.25 -0.68
C ASN A 155 1.24 0.69 -2.10
N LEU A 156 2.36 0.32 -2.75
CA LEU A 156 2.35 -0.31 -4.08
C LEU A 156 1.69 -1.69 -4.06
N GLN A 157 1.93 -2.47 -3.02
CA GLN A 157 1.32 -3.80 -2.83
C GLN A 157 -0.19 -3.71 -2.54
N THR A 158 -0.67 -2.61 -1.98
CA THR A 158 -2.10 -2.36 -1.73
C THR A 158 -2.82 -1.69 -2.90
N ALA A 159 -2.15 -1.37 -4.01
CA ALA A 159 -2.75 -0.72 -5.18
C ALA A 159 -3.97 -1.47 -5.74
N ALA A 160 -4.01 -2.79 -5.64
CA ALA A 160 -5.15 -3.62 -6.04
C ALA A 160 -5.95 -4.19 -4.86
N LEU A 161 -5.77 -3.68 -3.64
CA LEU A 161 -6.42 -4.22 -2.44
C LEU A 161 -7.92 -4.39 -2.62
N ASN A 162 -8.57 -3.38 -3.19
CA ASN A 162 -10.01 -3.34 -3.39
C ASN A 162 -10.44 -3.88 -4.76
N SER A 163 -9.74 -3.48 -5.82
CA SER A 163 -10.10 -3.87 -7.19
C SER A 163 -9.95 -5.37 -7.47
N SER A 164 -9.10 -6.07 -6.71
CA SER A 164 -8.92 -7.53 -6.77
C SER A 164 -10.14 -8.34 -6.31
N ASN A 165 -11.14 -7.68 -5.71
CA ASN A 165 -12.37 -8.31 -5.22
C ASN A 165 -12.11 -9.51 -4.27
N MET A 166 -11.03 -9.44 -3.49
CA MET A 166 -10.64 -10.40 -2.46
C MET A 166 -11.07 -9.86 -1.10
N SER A 167 -12.22 -10.29 -0.57
CA SER A 167 -12.82 -9.72 0.66
C SER A 167 -11.91 -9.80 1.90
N ARG A 168 -10.99 -10.76 1.93
CA ARG A 168 -10.03 -10.90 3.04
C ARG A 168 -8.87 -9.90 2.99
N GLY A 169 -8.59 -9.30 1.84
CA GLY A 169 -7.55 -8.30 1.69
C GLY A 169 -7.80 -7.06 2.56
N PRO A 170 -8.93 -6.35 2.37
CA PRO A 170 -9.30 -5.21 3.19
C PRO A 170 -9.37 -5.52 4.69
N GLN A 171 -9.91 -6.68 5.06
CA GLN A 171 -9.96 -7.12 6.47
C GLN A 171 -8.56 -7.23 7.09
N GLY A 172 -7.63 -7.93 6.42
CA GLY A 172 -6.27 -8.08 6.90
C GLY A 172 -5.53 -6.74 6.98
N TYR A 173 -5.77 -5.84 6.03
CA TYR A 173 -5.20 -4.51 6.03
C TYR A 173 -5.71 -3.66 7.21
N VAL A 174 -7.01 -3.73 7.54
CA VAL A 174 -7.55 -3.09 8.75
C VAL A 174 -6.87 -3.61 10.00
N TYR A 175 -6.74 -4.93 10.16
CA TYR A 175 -6.08 -5.51 11.34
C TYR A 175 -4.62 -5.09 11.44
N PHE A 176 -3.91 -5.07 10.31
CA PHE A 176 -2.54 -4.56 10.24
C PHE A 176 -2.44 -3.11 10.76
N LEU A 177 -3.33 -2.23 10.35
CA LEU A 177 -3.31 -0.84 10.81
C LEU A 177 -3.71 -0.72 12.30
N LEU A 178 -4.80 -1.37 12.71
CA LEU A 178 -5.31 -1.23 14.08
C LEU A 178 -4.32 -1.69 15.15
N ARG A 179 -3.51 -2.73 14.87
CA ARG A 179 -2.45 -3.16 15.79
C ARG A 179 -1.44 -2.05 16.11
N GLN A 180 -1.22 -1.15 15.17
CA GLN A 180 -0.16 -0.14 15.21
C GLN A 180 -0.63 1.23 15.73
N MET A 181 -1.93 1.47 15.76
CA MET A 181 -2.49 2.80 16.03
C MET A 181 -2.05 3.42 17.37
N PRO A 182 -1.90 2.67 18.49
CA PRO A 182 -1.38 3.26 19.72
C PRO A 182 0.04 3.83 19.57
N ASP A 183 0.89 3.16 18.78
CA ASP A 183 2.24 3.65 18.51
C ASP A 183 2.21 4.89 17.60
N TRP A 184 1.25 5.00 16.69
CA TRP A 184 1.12 6.19 15.84
C TRP A 184 0.68 7.44 16.60
N GLU A 185 -0.15 7.29 17.65
CA GLU A 185 -0.44 8.40 18.59
C GLU A 185 0.81 8.80 19.35
N GLU A 186 1.55 7.83 19.87
CA GLU A 186 2.79 8.08 20.60
C GLU A 186 3.87 8.73 19.70
N ASN A 187 3.98 8.32 18.44
CA ASN A 187 4.90 8.94 17.47
C ASN A 187 4.62 10.43 17.29
N ALA A 188 3.36 10.82 17.08
CA ALA A 188 2.97 12.22 16.93
C ALA A 188 3.29 13.03 18.19
N ARG A 189 3.02 12.46 19.36
CA ARG A 189 3.31 13.08 20.66
C ARG A 189 4.82 13.20 20.91
N ALA A 190 5.58 12.12 20.68
CA ALA A 190 7.01 12.08 20.99
C ALA A 190 7.85 12.90 20.00
N THR A 191 7.47 12.96 18.73
CA THR A 191 8.22 13.67 17.70
C THR A 191 7.93 15.17 17.69
N HIS A 192 6.65 15.54 17.83
CA HIS A 192 6.21 16.92 17.63
C HIS A 192 5.53 17.54 18.85
N GLY A 193 5.21 16.77 19.90
CA GLY A 193 4.39 17.24 21.02
C GLY A 193 2.90 17.34 20.66
N PHE A 194 2.47 16.77 19.54
CA PHE A 194 1.09 16.83 19.09
C PHE A 194 0.19 15.92 19.93
N THR A 195 -1.03 16.38 20.18
CA THR A 195 -2.05 15.64 20.92
C THR A 195 -3.23 15.34 20.02
N ASP A 196 -3.97 14.28 20.32
CA ASP A 196 -5.13 13.87 19.52
C ASP A 196 -4.79 13.71 18.02
N ALA A 197 -3.62 13.19 17.72
CA ALA A 197 -3.04 13.11 16.38
C ALA A 197 -2.30 11.77 16.19
N ILE A 198 -2.10 11.35 14.95
CA ILE A 198 -1.37 10.14 14.59
C ILE A 198 -0.27 10.43 13.56
N GLN A 199 0.86 9.74 13.69
CA GLN A 199 1.99 9.78 12.76
C GLN A 199 2.47 8.36 12.46
N ALA A 200 2.37 7.93 11.20
CA ALA A 200 2.90 6.65 10.75
C ALA A 200 4.44 6.70 10.68
N PRO A 201 5.16 5.63 11.09
CA PRO A 201 6.58 5.49 10.77
C PRO A 201 6.76 5.01 9.33
N VAL A 202 7.98 5.10 8.82
CA VAL A 202 8.32 4.53 7.51
C VAL A 202 8.35 3.00 7.54
N ASN A 203 8.78 2.42 8.65
CA ASN A 203 8.95 0.98 8.81
C ASN A 203 8.25 0.45 10.06
N THR A 204 7.71 -0.77 9.95
CA THR A 204 7.12 -1.50 11.08
C THR A 204 7.41 -3.00 10.94
N ASP A 205 7.39 -3.72 12.06
CA ASP A 205 7.40 -5.18 12.05
C ASP A 205 5.99 -5.78 11.83
N GLY A 206 4.96 -4.96 11.84
CA GLY A 206 3.56 -5.33 11.68
C GLY A 206 2.75 -5.33 12.99
N ASP A 207 3.41 -5.38 14.13
CA ASP A 207 2.79 -5.33 15.45
C ASP A 207 3.15 -4.05 16.21
N LYS A 208 4.38 -3.56 16.01
CA LYS A 208 4.88 -2.31 16.57
C LYS A 208 5.30 -1.33 15.48
N ALA A 209 4.97 -0.09 15.70
CA ALA A 209 5.15 0.99 14.75
C ALA A 209 5.80 2.24 15.38
N VAL A 210 6.70 2.03 16.34
CA VAL A 210 7.47 3.11 16.96
C VAL A 210 8.44 3.71 15.95
N LEU A 211 8.45 5.03 15.87
CA LEU A 211 9.34 5.78 14.98
C LEU A 211 10.77 5.70 15.51
N THR A 212 11.65 5.04 14.74
CA THR A 212 13.05 4.80 15.15
C THR A 212 14.07 5.50 14.25
N GLU A 213 13.73 5.74 12.98
CA GLU A 213 14.62 6.35 12.00
C GLU A 213 14.52 7.87 12.09
N THR A 214 15.63 8.50 12.43
CA THR A 214 15.64 9.93 12.77
C THR A 214 16.79 10.73 12.17
N CYS A 215 17.71 10.09 11.43
CA CYS A 215 18.97 10.72 11.03
C CYS A 215 19.10 10.89 9.51
N TYR A 216 19.82 11.93 9.14
CA TYR A 216 20.31 12.13 7.77
C TYR A 216 21.12 10.88 7.28
N PRO A 217 21.04 10.44 6.02
CA PRO A 217 20.33 11.13 4.92
C PRO A 217 18.82 10.86 4.83
N TYR A 218 18.25 10.09 5.73
CA TYR A 218 16.87 9.65 5.71
C TYR A 218 16.11 10.16 6.95
N PRO A 219 15.69 11.44 6.98
CA PRO A 219 14.98 12.01 8.14
C PRO A 219 13.51 11.58 8.18
N PHE A 220 13.25 10.28 8.26
CA PHE A 220 11.91 9.68 8.21
C PHE A 220 10.94 10.17 9.28
N ARG A 221 11.45 10.76 10.37
CA ARG A 221 10.60 11.43 11.37
C ARG A 221 9.74 12.55 10.78
N TYR A 222 10.14 13.12 9.64
CA TYR A 222 9.47 14.22 8.96
C TYR A 222 8.69 13.77 7.71
N TRP A 223 8.50 12.47 7.55
CA TRP A 223 7.60 11.92 6.55
C TRP A 223 6.15 12.06 7.01
N ASN A 224 5.58 13.25 6.79
CA ASN A 224 4.26 13.61 7.30
C ASN A 224 3.11 12.94 6.54
N ALA A 225 3.32 12.59 5.27
CA ALA A 225 2.32 11.98 4.39
C ALA A 225 1.86 10.58 4.85
N GLY A 226 2.63 9.91 5.72
CA GLY A 226 2.48 8.49 6.03
C GLY A 226 1.09 8.07 6.46
N ALA A 227 0.51 8.72 7.48
CA ALA A 227 -0.81 8.36 7.97
C ALA A 227 -1.90 8.54 6.89
N SER A 228 -1.87 9.65 6.14
CA SER A 228 -2.81 9.92 5.06
C SER A 228 -2.73 8.85 3.96
N TRP A 229 -1.52 8.49 3.54
CA TRP A 229 -1.32 7.48 2.50
C TRP A 229 -1.78 6.09 2.94
N MET A 230 -1.48 5.71 4.18
CA MET A 230 -1.89 4.40 4.71
C MET A 230 -3.40 4.30 4.97
N LEU A 231 -4.10 5.40 5.18
CA LEU A 231 -5.57 5.43 5.33
C LEU A 231 -6.30 5.45 3.97
N ARG A 232 -5.63 5.85 2.88
CA ARG A 232 -6.22 5.91 1.54
C ARG A 232 -6.81 4.57 1.06
N PRO A 233 -6.14 3.40 1.18
CA PRO A 233 -6.72 2.11 0.80
C PRO A 233 -8.00 1.76 1.57
N LEU A 234 -8.14 2.19 2.83
CA LEU A 234 -9.38 1.99 3.60
C LEU A 234 -10.51 2.89 3.11
N TYR A 235 -10.20 4.14 2.75
CA TYR A 235 -11.18 5.01 2.13
C TYR A 235 -11.64 4.45 0.77
N GLU A 236 -10.73 3.92 -0.04
CA GLU A 236 -11.10 3.22 -1.27
C GLU A 236 -11.91 1.93 -1.00
N THR A 237 -11.73 1.29 0.16
CA THR A 237 -12.60 0.18 0.58
C THR A 237 -14.04 0.67 0.79
N LEU A 238 -14.22 1.82 1.47
CA LEU A 238 -15.53 2.45 1.63
C LEU A 238 -16.16 2.79 0.27
N GLN A 239 -15.37 3.35 -0.65
CA GLN A 239 -15.82 3.68 -2.00
C GLN A 239 -16.25 2.42 -2.78
N SER A 240 -15.49 1.32 -2.66
CA SER A 240 -15.70 0.11 -3.46
C SER A 240 -16.78 -0.82 -2.90
N TYR A 241 -16.87 -0.93 -1.59
CA TYR A 241 -17.74 -1.91 -0.91
C TYR A 241 -18.82 -1.28 -0.03
N GLY A 242 -18.72 0.02 0.23
CA GLY A 242 -19.57 0.71 1.22
C GLY A 242 -19.08 0.50 2.65
N ASN A 243 -19.94 0.81 3.59
CA ASN A 243 -19.63 0.74 5.02
C ASN A 243 -19.67 -0.72 5.51
N ILE A 244 -18.62 -1.48 5.22
CA ILE A 244 -18.49 -2.88 5.61
C ILE A 244 -18.27 -3.06 7.11
N GLN A 245 -18.61 -4.26 7.60
CA GLN A 245 -18.38 -4.67 8.97
C GLN A 245 -17.03 -5.42 9.06
N ILE A 246 -16.17 -4.97 9.97
CA ILE A 246 -14.88 -5.60 10.28
C ILE A 246 -15.05 -6.40 11.58
N PRO A 247 -15.02 -7.75 11.53
CA PRO A 247 -15.17 -8.57 12.73
C PRO A 247 -14.13 -8.20 13.81
N LEU A 248 -14.51 -8.21 15.06
CA LEU A 248 -13.55 -8.17 16.16
C LEU A 248 -12.73 -9.45 16.15
N SER A 249 -11.46 -9.32 16.49
CA SER A 249 -10.46 -10.38 16.43
C SER A 249 -9.45 -10.20 17.54
N ASP A 250 -8.78 -11.28 17.94
CA ASP A 250 -7.63 -11.25 18.87
C ASP A 250 -6.39 -10.58 18.23
N GLU A 251 -6.46 -10.22 16.95
CA GLU A 251 -5.39 -9.54 16.21
C GLU A 251 -5.13 -8.11 16.67
N PHE A 252 -6.03 -7.50 17.44
CA PHE A 252 -5.85 -6.19 18.04
C PHE A 252 -6.58 -6.07 19.39
N ASN A 253 -6.04 -5.23 20.27
CA ASN A 253 -6.65 -4.97 21.57
C ASN A 253 -7.58 -3.73 21.50
N LEU A 254 -8.89 -3.95 21.55
CA LEU A 254 -9.88 -2.88 21.48
C LEU A 254 -9.74 -1.86 22.62
N GLN A 255 -9.34 -2.29 23.81
CA GLN A 255 -9.11 -1.38 24.95
C GLN A 255 -7.92 -0.44 24.70
N ALA A 256 -6.87 -0.93 24.02
CA ALA A 256 -5.72 -0.10 23.64
C ALA A 256 -6.04 0.91 22.54
N LEU A 257 -7.17 0.74 21.84
CA LEU A 257 -7.61 1.62 20.75
C LEU A 257 -8.61 2.70 21.22
N ARG A 258 -8.89 2.80 22.51
CA ARG A 258 -9.95 3.68 23.03
C ARG A 258 -9.74 5.15 22.75
N SER A 259 -8.51 5.64 22.70
CA SER A 259 -8.17 7.03 22.35
C SER A 259 -8.25 7.23 20.85
N VAL A 260 -7.61 6.36 20.10
CA VAL A 260 -7.43 6.51 18.65
C VAL A 260 -8.72 6.28 17.85
N LEU A 261 -9.62 5.44 18.32
CA LEU A 261 -10.94 5.23 17.69
C LEU A 261 -12.00 6.26 18.14
N SER A 262 -11.59 7.30 18.82
CA SER A 262 -12.45 8.44 19.11
C SER A 262 -12.17 9.58 18.14
N ALA A 263 -13.23 10.13 17.54
CA ALA A 263 -13.13 11.32 16.69
C ALA A 263 -13.11 12.65 17.51
N THR A 264 -12.93 12.56 18.82
CA THR A 264 -12.86 13.70 19.74
C THR A 264 -11.64 13.58 20.65
N GLU A 265 -11.27 14.67 21.32
CA GLU A 265 -10.18 14.67 22.31
C GLU A 265 -10.45 13.76 23.53
N LYS A 266 -11.67 13.26 23.67
CA LYS A 266 -12.05 12.37 24.78
C LYS A 266 -12.04 10.93 24.31
N ASP A 267 -11.39 10.08 25.08
CA ASP A 267 -11.40 8.64 24.87
C ASP A 267 -12.81 8.06 24.80
N LEU A 268 -12.95 6.95 24.06
CA LEU A 268 -14.17 6.17 24.11
C LEU A 268 -14.44 5.69 25.57
N THR A 269 -15.69 5.82 25.99
CA THR A 269 -16.14 5.35 27.29
C THR A 269 -16.22 3.82 27.33
N ASP A 270 -16.16 3.22 28.53
CA ASP A 270 -16.34 1.79 28.72
C ASP A 270 -17.69 1.30 28.14
N ALA A 271 -18.72 2.13 28.19
CA ALA A 271 -20.03 1.80 27.61
C ALA A 271 -19.99 1.73 26.09
N GLN A 272 -19.22 2.59 25.43
CA GLN A 272 -19.02 2.56 23.97
C GLN A 272 -18.20 1.35 23.55
N LEU A 273 -17.10 1.05 24.24
CA LEU A 273 -16.29 -0.16 23.98
C LEU A 273 -17.11 -1.44 24.18
N ALA A 274 -17.82 -1.55 25.30
CA ALA A 274 -18.71 -2.68 25.55
C ALA A 274 -19.85 -2.80 24.50
N ALA A 275 -20.29 -1.72 23.89
CA ALA A 275 -21.25 -1.76 22.80
C ALA A 275 -20.61 -2.32 21.50
N MET A 276 -19.36 -1.97 21.21
CA MET A 276 -18.59 -2.56 20.08
C MET A 276 -18.35 -4.06 20.30
N GLU A 277 -17.96 -4.46 21.51
CA GLU A 277 -17.74 -5.87 21.90
C GLU A 277 -19.03 -6.69 21.75
N ARG A 278 -20.16 -6.21 22.27
CA ARG A 278 -21.46 -6.90 22.12
C ARG A 278 -21.91 -7.03 20.68
N ARG A 279 -21.56 -6.05 19.84
CA ARG A 279 -21.88 -6.06 18.41
C ARG A 279 -21.00 -7.07 17.66
N GLY A 280 -19.78 -7.34 18.12
CA GLY A 280 -18.84 -8.29 17.55
C GLY A 280 -18.11 -7.80 16.28
N TYR A 281 -18.26 -6.54 15.91
CA TYR A 281 -17.60 -5.94 14.74
C TYR A 281 -17.44 -4.41 14.89
N LEU A 282 -16.53 -3.85 14.10
CA LEU A 282 -16.40 -2.40 13.87
C LEU A 282 -17.00 -2.07 12.50
N ARG A 283 -17.64 -0.91 12.39
CA ARG A 283 -18.06 -0.34 11.11
C ARG A 283 -16.91 0.45 10.50
N LEU A 284 -16.63 0.19 9.23
CA LEU A 284 -15.48 0.81 8.56
C LEU A 284 -15.54 2.34 8.62
N GLU A 285 -16.69 2.92 8.37
CA GLU A 285 -16.84 4.36 8.24
C GLU A 285 -16.86 5.08 9.59
N GLU A 286 -17.78 4.68 10.50
CA GLU A 286 -17.99 5.39 11.77
C GLU A 286 -16.94 5.07 12.83
N ASP A 287 -16.56 3.77 12.94
CA ASP A 287 -15.73 3.33 14.05
C ASP A 287 -14.23 3.34 13.69
N ILE A 288 -13.87 3.40 12.39
CA ILE A 288 -12.48 3.32 11.94
C ILE A 288 -12.08 4.58 11.15
N LEU A 289 -12.68 4.81 9.98
CA LEU A 289 -12.24 5.89 9.09
C LEU A 289 -12.45 7.28 9.70
N TYR A 290 -13.63 7.55 10.24
CA TYR A 290 -13.93 8.87 10.80
C TYR A 290 -12.96 9.27 11.91
N PRO A 291 -12.72 8.47 12.97
CA PRO A 291 -11.72 8.82 13.98
C PRO A 291 -10.30 8.89 13.43
N LEU A 292 -9.84 7.90 12.65
CA LEU A 292 -8.46 7.90 12.17
C LEU A 292 -8.16 9.06 11.21
N LEU A 293 -9.07 9.40 10.31
CA LEU A 293 -8.93 10.56 9.43
C LEU A 293 -8.95 11.87 10.21
N THR A 294 -9.75 11.95 11.29
CA THR A 294 -9.76 13.10 12.19
C THR A 294 -8.42 13.27 12.92
N LYS A 295 -7.84 12.17 13.43
CA LYS A 295 -6.53 12.20 14.09
C LYS A 295 -5.40 12.58 13.11
N ALA A 296 -5.44 12.07 11.88
CA ALA A 296 -4.51 12.47 10.83
C ALA A 296 -4.69 13.94 10.43
N ALA A 297 -5.94 14.44 10.37
CA ALA A 297 -6.22 15.86 10.12
C ALA A 297 -5.75 16.76 11.27
N ASN A 298 -5.89 16.31 12.51
CA ASN A 298 -5.36 17.02 13.69
C ASN A 298 -3.83 17.12 13.67
N TYR A 299 -3.13 16.09 13.16
CA TYR A 299 -1.69 16.16 12.92
C TYR A 299 -1.35 17.32 11.98
N TRP A 300 -1.97 17.38 10.81
CA TRP A 300 -1.77 18.46 9.84
C TRP A 300 -2.13 19.83 10.42
N ALA A 301 -3.22 19.93 11.19
CA ALA A 301 -3.67 21.18 11.78
C ALA A 301 -2.74 21.71 12.88
N GLN A 302 -1.95 20.86 13.52
CA GLN A 302 -0.95 21.25 14.50
C GLN A 302 0.41 21.52 13.85
N LEU A 303 0.72 20.88 12.72
CA LEU A 303 1.94 21.13 11.95
C LEU A 303 1.87 22.47 11.20
N LEU A 304 0.71 22.79 10.61
CA LEU A 304 0.50 23.97 9.76
C LEU A 304 0.14 25.19 10.62
N THR A 305 1.13 26.05 10.86
CA THR A 305 0.94 27.30 11.62
C THR A 305 1.13 28.50 10.70
N PRO A 306 0.39 29.62 10.91
CA PRO A 306 0.56 30.84 10.12
C PRO A 306 1.93 31.51 10.26
N GLU A 307 2.70 31.17 11.30
CA GLU A 307 4.05 31.72 11.48
C GLU A 307 5.02 31.34 10.33
N TYR A 308 4.82 30.18 9.72
CA TYR A 308 5.54 29.74 8.53
C TYR A 308 4.58 29.80 7.34
N TYR A 309 4.91 30.63 6.36
CA TYR A 309 4.06 30.81 5.19
C TYR A 309 4.86 30.86 3.90
N THR A 310 4.19 30.60 2.81
CA THR A 310 4.74 30.57 1.45
C THR A 310 3.96 31.55 0.58
N LEU A 311 4.66 32.32 -0.25
CA LEU A 311 4.04 33.14 -1.30
C LEU A 311 3.83 32.32 -2.58
N ALA A 312 3.07 32.87 -3.51
CA ALA A 312 2.74 32.20 -4.78
C ALA A 312 3.96 31.88 -5.67
N ASP A 313 5.09 32.57 -5.46
CA ASP A 313 6.36 32.32 -6.14
C ASP A 313 7.17 31.17 -5.50
N GLY A 314 6.69 30.60 -4.39
CA GLY A 314 7.35 29.53 -3.64
C GLY A 314 8.39 30.00 -2.63
N SER A 315 8.53 31.31 -2.41
CA SER A 315 9.40 31.83 -1.34
C SER A 315 8.80 31.54 0.03
N ILE A 316 9.64 31.07 0.97
CA ILE A 316 9.27 30.69 2.33
C ILE A 316 9.60 31.83 3.29
N HIS A 317 8.69 32.16 4.17
CA HIS A 317 8.79 33.23 5.14
C HIS A 317 8.46 32.76 6.55
N TYR A 318 9.00 33.46 7.56
CA TYR A 318 8.72 33.26 8.96
C TYR A 318 8.43 34.58 9.65
N GLU A 319 7.31 34.64 10.38
CA GLU A 319 6.91 35.80 11.18
C GLU A 319 6.43 35.34 12.56
N LYS A 320 7.28 35.58 13.56
CA LYS A 320 6.97 35.15 14.94
C LYS A 320 5.69 35.77 15.46
N GLY A 321 4.81 34.94 16.00
CA GLY A 321 3.54 35.39 16.62
C GLY A 321 2.43 35.69 15.61
N LYS A 322 2.63 35.39 14.32
CA LYS A 322 1.58 35.51 13.31
C LYS A 322 0.47 34.49 13.57
N THR A 323 -0.77 34.96 13.65
CA THR A 323 -1.94 34.15 14.02
C THR A 323 -2.88 33.84 12.86
N ALA A 324 -2.70 34.50 11.71
CA ALA A 324 -3.50 34.26 10.51
C ALA A 324 -2.67 34.52 9.25
N LEU A 325 -3.00 33.81 8.17
CA LEU A 325 -2.44 34.07 6.85
C LEU A 325 -2.99 35.38 6.27
N GLY A 326 -2.13 36.12 5.60
CA GLY A 326 -2.50 37.30 4.82
C GLY A 326 -3.01 36.96 3.43
N GLU A 327 -3.41 37.98 2.68
CA GLU A 327 -3.84 37.81 1.28
C GLU A 327 -2.67 37.32 0.41
N GLY A 328 -2.88 36.25 -0.35
CA GLY A 328 -1.89 35.64 -1.23
C GLY A 328 -0.88 34.74 -0.51
N GLU A 329 -1.01 34.54 0.79
CA GLU A 329 -0.19 33.63 1.58
C GLU A 329 -0.83 32.24 1.68
N SER A 330 0.02 31.21 1.69
CA SER A 330 -0.34 29.83 1.97
C SER A 330 0.47 29.31 3.16
N TYR A 331 0.03 28.27 3.82
CA TYR A 331 0.85 27.60 4.84
C TYR A 331 2.17 27.12 4.23
N CYS A 332 3.23 27.07 5.04
CA CYS A 332 4.44 26.35 4.72
C CYS A 332 4.45 25.03 5.50
N ILE A 333 4.67 23.92 4.82
CA ILE A 333 4.85 22.61 5.46
C ILE A 333 6.32 22.48 5.83
N VAL A 334 6.63 22.67 7.12
CA VAL A 334 8.00 22.58 7.67
C VAL A 334 7.92 22.10 9.13
N PRO A 335 8.71 21.07 9.54
CA PRO A 335 9.56 20.21 8.69
C PRO A 335 8.76 19.36 7.71
N SER A 336 9.39 18.93 6.62
CA SER A 336 8.83 18.11 5.55
C SER A 336 9.91 17.16 5.04
N TYR A 337 9.53 16.06 4.40
CA TYR A 337 10.47 15.13 3.76
C TYR A 337 9.79 14.35 2.63
N SER A 338 10.42 14.35 1.46
CA SER A 338 10.02 13.52 0.32
C SER A 338 10.88 12.24 0.29
N PRO A 339 10.44 11.13 0.88
CA PRO A 339 11.27 9.94 0.95
C PRO A 339 11.51 9.32 -0.43
N GLU A 340 12.71 8.81 -0.70
CA GLU A 340 13.91 8.88 0.15
C GLU A 340 14.91 9.88 -0.46
N ASN A 341 14.43 11.02 -0.97
CA ASN A 341 15.21 11.99 -1.76
C ASN A 341 15.61 13.23 -0.96
N ASN A 342 16.66 13.88 -1.39
CA ASN A 342 17.13 15.16 -0.85
C ASN A 342 17.44 16.12 -2.00
N PRO A 343 17.21 17.44 -1.84
CA PRO A 343 17.55 18.44 -2.84
C PRO A 343 19.05 18.44 -3.16
N ASP A 344 19.41 18.69 -4.42
CA ASP A 344 20.83 18.72 -4.85
C ASP A 344 21.65 19.81 -4.14
N ASN A 345 21.02 20.94 -3.80
CA ASN A 345 21.68 22.08 -3.19
C ASN A 345 21.51 22.16 -1.66
N TYR A 346 20.88 21.18 -1.02
CA TYR A 346 20.52 21.29 0.39
C TYR A 346 20.65 19.95 1.13
N ALA A 347 21.58 19.89 2.06
CA ALA A 347 21.84 18.72 2.91
C ALA A 347 21.39 19.02 4.34
N SER A 348 20.10 19.05 4.60
CA SER A 348 19.51 19.28 5.93
C SER A 348 18.83 18.02 6.46
N PRO A 349 18.64 17.92 7.79
CA PRO A 349 17.81 16.87 8.36
C PRO A 349 16.30 17.02 8.06
N SER A 350 15.87 18.08 7.37
CA SER A 350 14.46 18.23 6.93
C SER A 350 14.37 19.18 5.74
N ASP A 351 13.37 18.97 4.92
CA ASP A 351 12.98 19.81 3.80
C ASP A 351 11.80 20.74 4.17
N ALA A 352 11.24 21.41 3.18
CA ALA A 352 10.03 22.18 3.29
C ALA A 352 9.16 22.04 2.01
N ASN A 353 7.85 22.09 2.17
CA ASN A 353 6.90 22.06 1.08
C ASN A 353 7.11 20.90 0.09
N CYS A 354 7.41 19.71 0.57
CA CYS A 354 7.45 18.53 -0.31
C CYS A 354 6.08 18.32 -0.97
N ALA A 355 6.08 18.10 -2.28
CA ALA A 355 4.85 17.94 -3.07
C ALA A 355 4.00 16.74 -2.58
N ILE A 356 4.64 15.69 -2.07
CA ILE A 356 3.94 14.57 -1.44
C ILE A 356 3.14 15.01 -0.21
N ASP A 357 3.69 15.87 0.65
CA ASP A 357 3.02 16.33 1.85
C ASP A 357 1.84 17.25 1.51
N ILE A 358 2.00 18.12 0.51
CA ILE A 358 0.92 18.97 -0.02
C ILE A 358 -0.26 18.11 -0.51
N ALA A 359 0.05 17.09 -1.32
CA ALA A 359 -0.95 16.18 -1.87
C ALA A 359 -1.61 15.33 -0.77
N ALA A 360 -0.84 14.76 0.14
CA ALA A 360 -1.34 13.90 1.21
C ALA A 360 -2.19 14.66 2.24
N CYS A 361 -1.82 15.91 2.57
CA CYS A 361 -2.64 16.77 3.42
C CYS A 361 -3.99 17.07 2.75
N ARG A 362 -3.98 17.43 1.46
CA ARG A 362 -5.21 17.66 0.69
C ARG A 362 -6.08 16.42 0.63
N ASP A 363 -5.48 15.26 0.36
CA ASP A 363 -6.16 13.96 0.33
C ASP A 363 -6.83 13.64 1.66
N ASN A 364 -6.11 13.81 2.77
CA ASN A 364 -6.68 13.59 4.10
C ASN A 364 -7.89 14.49 4.38
N MET A 365 -7.81 15.77 4.03
CA MET A 365 -8.94 16.70 4.19
C MET A 365 -10.13 16.29 3.32
N GLU A 366 -9.91 15.84 2.08
CA GLU A 366 -10.96 15.37 1.18
C GLU A 366 -11.63 14.10 1.69
N MET A 367 -10.85 13.11 2.11
CA MET A 367 -11.37 11.88 2.71
C MET A 367 -12.19 12.18 3.97
N LEU A 368 -11.66 13.01 4.87
CA LEU A 368 -12.34 13.37 6.11
C LEU A 368 -13.66 14.11 5.84
N LEU A 369 -13.63 15.13 4.97
CA LEU A 369 -14.84 15.90 4.63
C LEU A 369 -15.91 15.00 3.98
N SER A 370 -15.51 14.04 3.15
CA SER A 370 -16.44 13.07 2.58
C SER A 370 -17.09 12.20 3.65
N VAL A 371 -16.30 11.61 4.53
CA VAL A 371 -16.81 10.76 5.63
C VAL A 371 -17.66 11.58 6.62
N MET A 372 -17.28 12.82 6.93
CA MET A 372 -18.07 13.70 7.80
C MET A 372 -19.47 13.99 7.25
N ASN A 373 -19.64 14.08 5.93
CA ASN A 373 -20.96 14.30 5.34
C ASN A 373 -21.94 13.18 5.66
N ASP A 374 -21.45 11.95 5.78
CA ASP A 374 -22.27 10.77 6.05
C ASP A 374 -22.39 10.49 7.55
N VAL A 375 -21.28 10.56 8.30
CA VAL A 375 -21.22 10.15 9.72
C VAL A 375 -21.62 11.30 10.66
N ALA A 376 -21.27 12.53 10.33
CA ALA A 376 -21.47 13.72 11.18
C ALA A 376 -21.95 14.94 10.37
N PRO A 377 -23.09 14.88 9.67
CA PRO A 377 -23.51 15.91 8.71
C PRO A 377 -23.75 17.29 9.32
N GLY A 378 -23.90 17.37 10.65
CA GLY A 378 -24.05 18.64 11.37
C GLY A 378 -22.76 19.18 11.99
N ALA A 379 -21.65 18.50 11.84
CA ALA A 379 -20.37 18.95 12.40
C ALA A 379 -19.78 20.12 11.60
N ASP A 380 -19.09 21.03 12.30
CA ASP A 380 -18.39 22.14 11.65
C ASP A 380 -17.20 21.64 10.84
N GLN A 381 -17.22 21.90 9.55
CA GLN A 381 -16.18 21.52 8.57
C GLN A 381 -15.27 22.70 8.19
N SER A 382 -15.49 23.89 8.72
CA SER A 382 -14.82 25.13 8.28
C SER A 382 -13.31 25.06 8.42
N ARG A 383 -12.81 24.50 9.54
CA ARG A 383 -11.38 24.31 9.81
C ARG A 383 -10.71 23.47 8.72
N TRP A 384 -11.31 22.34 8.37
CA TRP A 384 -10.74 21.40 7.38
C TRP A 384 -10.76 21.97 5.97
N LYS A 385 -11.84 22.68 5.61
CA LYS A 385 -11.94 23.40 4.33
C LYS A 385 -10.91 24.52 4.24
N GLN A 386 -10.70 25.28 5.32
CA GLN A 386 -9.71 26.34 5.38
C GLN A 386 -8.27 25.79 5.24
N LEU A 387 -7.92 24.71 5.96
CA LEU A 387 -6.62 24.06 5.82
C LEU A 387 -6.37 23.64 4.37
N LYS A 388 -7.33 22.93 3.77
CA LYS A 388 -7.23 22.47 2.38
C LYS A 388 -7.04 23.63 1.39
N THR A 389 -7.77 24.72 1.57
CA THR A 389 -7.72 25.89 0.66
C THR A 389 -6.40 26.64 0.72
N ASN A 390 -5.79 26.67 1.91
CA ASN A 390 -4.57 27.45 2.16
C ASN A 390 -3.27 26.61 2.07
N LEU A 391 -3.32 25.41 1.45
CA LEU A 391 -2.09 24.65 1.14
C LEU A 391 -1.28 25.36 0.06
N PRO A 392 0.08 25.22 0.09
CA PRO A 392 0.90 25.81 -0.94
C PRO A 392 0.58 25.22 -2.32
N PRO A 393 0.72 26.02 -3.39
CA PRO A 393 0.53 25.52 -4.75
C PRO A 393 1.68 24.60 -5.15
N TYR A 394 1.42 23.70 -6.09
CA TYR A 394 2.49 22.99 -6.79
C TYR A 394 3.32 23.97 -7.62
N LEU A 395 4.63 23.77 -7.63
CA LEU A 395 5.54 24.49 -8.49
C LEU A 395 6.08 23.60 -9.63
N TYR A 396 6.64 24.24 -10.63
CA TYR A 396 7.17 23.58 -11.82
C TYR A 396 8.61 24.05 -12.04
N ASP A 397 9.48 23.15 -12.48
CA ASP A 397 10.84 23.50 -12.85
C ASP A 397 10.93 24.12 -14.26
N ASP A 398 12.15 24.46 -14.69
CA ASP A 398 12.40 25.07 -16.00
C ASP A 398 12.09 24.14 -17.19
N THR A 399 11.97 22.83 -16.96
CA THR A 399 11.53 21.84 -17.96
C THR A 399 10.01 21.74 -18.04
N GLY A 400 9.30 22.35 -17.11
CA GLY A 400 7.85 22.23 -16.92
C GLY A 400 7.43 21.02 -16.08
N ALA A 401 8.39 20.29 -15.51
CA ALA A 401 8.11 19.17 -14.62
C ALA A 401 7.57 19.64 -13.26
N LEU A 402 6.75 18.82 -12.65
CA LEU A 402 6.31 19.03 -11.27
C LEU A 402 7.52 18.96 -10.34
N LYS A 403 7.75 20.03 -9.55
CA LYS A 403 8.83 20.06 -8.57
C LYS A 403 8.55 19.13 -7.40
N GLU A 404 9.59 18.44 -6.93
CA GLU A 404 9.51 17.61 -5.72
C GLU A 404 9.40 18.47 -4.45
N TRP A 405 10.03 19.65 -4.46
CA TRP A 405 9.93 20.65 -3.39
C TRP A 405 9.27 21.92 -3.94
N ALA A 406 8.08 22.23 -3.46
CA ALA A 406 7.32 23.40 -3.89
C ALA A 406 7.86 24.70 -3.26
N THR A 407 9.14 24.97 -3.51
CA THR A 407 9.86 26.19 -3.09
C THR A 407 10.93 26.55 -4.10
N THR A 408 11.33 27.83 -4.09
CA THR A 408 12.47 28.34 -4.86
C THR A 408 13.83 28.11 -4.18
N ALA A 409 13.80 27.62 -2.93
CA ALA A 409 15.03 27.41 -2.14
C ALA A 409 15.78 26.12 -2.51
N PHE A 410 15.11 25.15 -3.15
CA PHE A 410 15.64 23.83 -3.41
C PHE A 410 15.72 23.51 -4.90
N ASP A 411 16.86 22.91 -5.29
CA ASP A 411 17.07 22.37 -6.62
C ASP A 411 16.60 20.91 -6.69
N GLU A 412 16.06 20.52 -7.84
CA GLU A 412 15.55 19.16 -8.07
C GLU A 412 16.70 18.14 -8.14
N ASN A 413 16.54 17.00 -7.46
CA ASN A 413 17.43 15.85 -7.58
C ASN A 413 16.71 14.73 -8.35
N ASN A 414 17.12 14.52 -9.59
CA ASN A 414 16.52 13.53 -10.49
C ASN A 414 17.27 12.17 -10.52
N GLU A 415 18.38 12.05 -9.81
CA GLU A 415 19.12 10.79 -9.65
C GLU A 415 18.59 10.00 -8.44
N HIS A 416 17.30 9.67 -8.48
CA HIS A 416 16.65 8.93 -7.41
C HIS A 416 15.55 7.99 -7.93
N ARG A 417 15.33 6.88 -7.21
CA ARG A 417 14.37 5.84 -7.59
C ARG A 417 12.93 6.12 -7.18
N HIS A 418 12.71 6.95 -6.14
CA HIS A 418 11.35 7.25 -5.66
C HIS A 418 10.67 8.34 -6.50
N LEU A 419 9.36 8.24 -6.62
CA LEU A 419 8.47 9.17 -7.31
C LEU A 419 7.43 9.76 -6.35
N SER A 420 7.83 9.97 -5.10
CA SER A 420 6.95 10.39 -4.00
C SER A 420 6.19 11.68 -4.30
N HIS A 421 6.82 12.64 -4.99
CA HIS A 421 6.19 13.89 -5.42
C HIS A 421 5.04 13.71 -6.40
N LEU A 422 4.92 12.56 -7.06
CA LEU A 422 3.84 12.25 -7.99
C LEU A 422 2.61 11.59 -7.30
N TYR A 423 2.51 11.71 -5.98
CA TYR A 423 1.33 11.29 -5.21
C TYR A 423 0.03 11.87 -5.78
N CYS A 424 0.06 13.07 -6.31
CA CYS A 424 -1.08 13.73 -6.96
C CYS A 424 -1.59 12.98 -8.21
N ALA A 425 -0.73 12.21 -8.90
CA ALA A 425 -1.10 11.37 -10.03
C ALA A 425 -1.54 9.97 -9.57
N TRP A 426 -0.74 9.32 -8.69
CA TRP A 426 -1.07 8.07 -8.02
C TRP A 426 -0.51 8.09 -6.58
N PRO A 427 -1.31 7.77 -5.56
CA PRO A 427 -2.65 7.17 -5.58
C PRO A 427 -3.80 8.15 -5.88
N LEU A 428 -3.55 9.48 -5.89
CA LEU A 428 -4.59 10.45 -6.21
C LEU A 428 -4.96 10.48 -7.70
N MET A 429 -5.87 11.36 -8.03
CA MET A 429 -6.44 11.55 -9.37
C MET A 429 -6.47 13.04 -9.75
N GLU A 430 -5.61 13.88 -9.14
CA GLU A 430 -5.60 15.33 -9.37
C GLU A 430 -5.23 15.72 -10.81
N THR A 431 -4.54 14.82 -11.50
CA THR A 431 -4.22 14.97 -12.94
C THR A 431 -5.44 14.82 -13.83
N ARG A 432 -6.52 14.17 -13.34
CA ARG A 432 -7.74 13.96 -14.14
C ARG A 432 -8.43 15.28 -14.44
N GLY A 433 -8.59 15.60 -15.72
CA GLY A 433 -9.13 16.89 -16.16
C GLY A 433 -8.18 18.09 -16.01
N ASN A 434 -6.95 17.87 -15.54
CA ASN A 434 -5.92 18.91 -15.39
C ASN A 434 -4.76 18.67 -16.35
N ALA A 435 -4.87 19.18 -17.57
CA ALA A 435 -3.89 18.97 -18.64
C ALA A 435 -2.48 19.48 -18.26
N ARG A 436 -2.38 20.61 -17.54
CA ARG A 436 -1.10 21.17 -17.10
C ARG A 436 -0.41 20.25 -16.11
N LEU A 437 -1.12 19.80 -15.07
CA LEU A 437 -0.56 18.90 -14.06
C LEU A 437 -0.20 17.54 -14.68
N THR A 438 -1.03 17.03 -15.59
CA THR A 438 -0.74 15.80 -16.35
C THR A 438 0.56 15.90 -17.14
N ALA A 439 0.76 16.99 -17.90
CA ALA A 439 1.99 17.22 -18.65
C ALA A 439 3.20 17.34 -17.73
N ALA A 440 3.07 18.06 -16.62
CA ALA A 440 4.14 18.25 -15.65
C ALA A 440 4.54 16.94 -14.93
N CYS A 441 3.56 16.08 -14.60
CA CYS A 441 3.85 14.77 -14.03
C CYS A 441 4.54 13.84 -15.05
N LYS A 442 4.14 13.87 -16.33
CA LYS A 442 4.84 13.12 -17.40
C LYS A 442 6.28 13.58 -17.52
N GLN A 443 6.52 14.89 -17.57
CA GLN A 443 7.87 15.46 -17.64
C GLN A 443 8.72 15.07 -16.41
N ALA A 444 8.13 15.04 -15.21
CA ALA A 444 8.83 14.60 -14.00
C ALA A 444 9.22 13.11 -14.07
N VAL A 445 8.37 12.25 -14.63
CA VAL A 445 8.71 10.84 -14.89
C VAL A 445 9.87 10.71 -15.89
N GLU A 446 9.88 11.52 -16.95
CA GLU A 446 10.96 11.54 -17.96
C GLU A 446 12.28 12.06 -17.40
N ASN A 447 12.24 13.02 -16.48
CA ASN A 447 13.44 13.60 -15.87
C ASN A 447 14.16 12.64 -14.93
N ARG A 448 13.45 11.65 -14.34
CA ARG A 448 14.05 10.61 -13.47
C ARG A 448 15.00 9.71 -14.26
N LYS A 449 16.23 9.53 -13.74
CA LYS A 449 17.33 8.84 -14.43
C LYS A 449 17.56 7.41 -13.93
N SER A 450 18.79 6.95 -14.00
CA SER A 450 19.20 5.55 -13.93
C SER A 450 18.89 4.85 -12.60
N GLU A 451 18.88 5.53 -11.47
CA GLU A 451 18.55 4.90 -10.19
C GLU A 451 17.08 4.41 -10.13
N ASN A 452 16.25 4.86 -11.08
CA ASN A 452 14.85 4.44 -11.23
C ASN A 452 14.68 3.00 -11.76
N GLU A 453 15.61 2.11 -11.51
CA GLU A 453 15.56 0.72 -12.00
C GLU A 453 15.18 -0.31 -10.92
N ALA A 454 15.03 0.11 -9.66
CA ALA A 454 14.56 -0.78 -8.61
C ALA A 454 13.12 -1.27 -8.86
N SER A 455 12.79 -2.46 -8.39
CA SER A 455 11.48 -3.07 -8.63
C SER A 455 10.32 -2.19 -8.19
N HIS A 456 10.37 -1.64 -6.98
CA HIS A 456 9.33 -0.73 -6.48
C HIS A 456 9.24 0.57 -7.29
N ALA A 457 10.36 1.11 -7.75
CA ALA A 457 10.38 2.29 -8.61
C ALA A 457 9.66 2.06 -9.94
N LEU A 458 9.95 0.92 -10.60
CA LEU A 458 9.28 0.53 -11.85
C LEU A 458 7.78 0.24 -11.64
N VAL A 459 7.40 -0.34 -10.50
CA VAL A 459 5.99 -0.56 -10.14
C VAL A 459 5.29 0.78 -9.93
N HIS A 460 5.89 1.70 -9.17
CA HIS A 460 5.34 3.05 -8.94
C HIS A 460 5.21 3.82 -10.24
N ARG A 461 6.28 3.81 -11.07
CA ARG A 461 6.27 4.41 -12.41
C ARG A 461 5.16 3.85 -13.29
N SER A 462 4.92 2.54 -13.26
CA SER A 462 3.86 1.90 -14.02
C SER A 462 2.46 2.33 -13.58
N LEU A 463 2.22 2.42 -12.25
CA LEU A 463 0.95 2.90 -11.69
C LEU A 463 0.68 4.36 -12.07
N ILE A 464 1.69 5.21 -11.96
CA ILE A 464 1.63 6.63 -12.38
C ILE A 464 1.37 6.72 -13.89
N ALA A 465 2.12 5.99 -14.72
CA ALA A 465 1.96 6.00 -16.17
C ALA A 465 0.55 5.56 -16.59
N ALA A 466 -0.01 4.53 -15.93
CA ALA A 466 -1.39 4.10 -16.17
C ALA A 466 -2.39 5.24 -15.87
N ARG A 467 -2.23 5.94 -14.74
CA ARG A 467 -3.08 7.10 -14.38
C ARG A 467 -2.91 8.30 -15.32
N LEU A 468 -1.70 8.53 -15.82
CA LEU A 468 -1.40 9.59 -16.80
C LEU A 468 -1.79 9.19 -18.24
N GLN A 469 -2.31 7.98 -18.44
CA GLN A 469 -2.60 7.42 -19.77
C GLN A 469 -1.36 7.44 -20.70
N ASP A 470 -0.20 7.21 -20.11
CA ASP A 470 1.07 7.16 -20.82
C ASP A 470 1.45 5.70 -21.13
N ARG A 471 0.92 5.24 -22.27
CA ARG A 471 1.08 3.85 -22.72
C ARG A 471 2.53 3.48 -23.00
N ALA A 472 3.31 4.41 -23.53
CA ALA A 472 4.71 4.18 -23.86
C ALA A 472 5.55 4.00 -22.59
N ALA A 473 5.45 4.93 -21.62
CA ALA A 473 6.14 4.83 -20.33
C ALA A 473 5.71 3.60 -19.53
N LEU A 474 4.41 3.25 -19.57
CA LEU A 474 3.89 2.02 -18.94
C LEU A 474 4.50 0.78 -19.58
N THR A 475 4.55 0.71 -20.90
CA THR A 475 5.09 -0.44 -21.62
C THR A 475 6.57 -0.62 -21.36
N ASP A 476 7.35 0.46 -21.38
CA ASP A 476 8.78 0.44 -21.06
C ASP A 476 9.05 -0.09 -19.65
N ALA A 477 8.35 0.43 -18.66
CA ALA A 477 8.49 -0.04 -17.28
C ALA A 477 8.10 -1.52 -17.12
N LEU A 478 7.02 -1.97 -17.77
CA LEU A 478 6.59 -3.37 -17.73
C LEU A 478 7.57 -4.30 -18.44
N VAL A 479 8.13 -3.91 -19.59
CA VAL A 479 9.17 -4.66 -20.29
C VAL A 479 10.40 -4.85 -19.39
N ASN A 480 10.82 -3.79 -18.69
CA ASN A 480 11.91 -3.86 -17.73
C ASN A 480 11.60 -4.80 -16.55
N LEU A 481 10.41 -4.68 -15.96
CA LEU A 481 9.95 -5.58 -14.89
C LEU A 481 9.97 -7.05 -15.34
N MET A 482 9.39 -7.36 -16.49
CA MET A 482 9.29 -8.72 -17.01
C MET A 482 10.65 -9.31 -17.39
N ASN A 483 11.58 -8.52 -17.92
CA ASN A 483 12.91 -8.99 -18.31
C ASN A 483 13.86 -9.19 -17.14
N HIS A 484 13.72 -8.39 -16.06
CA HIS A 484 14.78 -8.26 -15.07
C HIS A 484 14.34 -8.52 -13.63
N LYS A 485 13.06 -8.39 -13.30
CA LYS A 485 12.60 -8.49 -11.92
C LYS A 485 11.91 -9.80 -11.57
N ILE A 486 11.60 -10.64 -12.54
CA ILE A 486 11.20 -12.04 -12.32
C ILE A 486 12.45 -12.89 -12.44
N ARG A 487 12.92 -13.43 -11.33
CA ARG A 487 14.20 -14.17 -11.29
C ARG A 487 14.08 -15.66 -11.03
N TYR A 488 12.95 -16.08 -10.50
CA TYR A 488 12.77 -17.45 -10.05
C TYR A 488 11.69 -18.12 -10.89
N ASP A 489 11.88 -19.40 -11.16
CA ASP A 489 10.92 -20.20 -11.93
C ASP A 489 9.53 -20.29 -11.27
N SER A 490 9.46 -19.99 -9.97
CA SER A 490 8.22 -19.77 -9.23
C SER A 490 7.52 -18.44 -9.56
N LEU A 491 8.08 -17.61 -10.43
CA LEU A 491 7.68 -16.23 -10.73
C LEU A 491 7.81 -15.27 -9.54
N MET A 492 8.60 -15.61 -8.55
CA MET A 492 8.97 -14.69 -7.49
C MET A 492 9.88 -13.60 -8.02
N THR A 493 9.73 -12.41 -7.45
CA THR A 493 10.36 -11.18 -7.91
C THR A 493 11.48 -10.73 -6.97
N ASN A 494 12.37 -9.88 -7.45
CA ASN A 494 13.47 -9.32 -6.68
C ASN A 494 13.46 -7.79 -6.72
N HIS A 495 14.22 -7.17 -5.81
CA HIS A 495 14.24 -5.71 -5.65
C HIS A 495 15.02 -5.01 -6.77
N ASP A 496 16.28 -5.38 -7.01
CA ASP A 496 17.14 -4.77 -8.02
C ASP A 496 18.07 -5.78 -8.70
N TYR A 497 18.84 -5.33 -9.70
CA TYR A 497 19.69 -6.21 -10.54
C TYR A 497 20.84 -6.84 -9.78
N ASP A 498 21.49 -6.06 -8.92
CA ASP A 498 22.78 -6.43 -8.32
C ASP A 498 22.62 -7.26 -7.05
N ARG A 499 21.47 -7.16 -6.41
CA ARG A 499 21.13 -7.92 -5.20
C ARG A 499 20.34 -9.18 -5.53
N GLY A 500 20.98 -10.08 -6.26
CA GLY A 500 20.35 -11.24 -6.90
C GLY A 500 19.61 -12.23 -6.00
N SER A 501 19.79 -12.18 -4.68
CA SER A 501 19.09 -13.05 -3.70
C SER A 501 17.97 -12.32 -2.93
N CYS A 502 17.73 -11.04 -3.23
CA CYS A 502 16.79 -10.21 -2.48
C CYS A 502 15.37 -10.42 -2.99
N TYR A 503 14.63 -11.35 -2.44
CA TYR A 503 13.18 -11.42 -2.67
C TYR A 503 12.52 -10.09 -2.42
N CYS A 504 11.53 -9.73 -3.25
CA CYS A 504 10.73 -8.55 -3.03
C CYS A 504 9.35 -8.77 -3.62
N THR A 505 8.31 -8.55 -2.83
CA THR A 505 6.93 -8.76 -3.24
C THR A 505 6.31 -7.56 -3.94
N ASP A 506 7.03 -6.44 -4.03
CA ASP A 506 6.53 -5.20 -4.63
C ASP A 506 6.01 -5.40 -6.04
N PHE A 507 6.81 -6.04 -6.90
CA PHE A 507 6.35 -6.35 -8.25
C PHE A 507 5.32 -7.48 -8.24
N ALA A 508 5.55 -8.58 -7.54
CA ALA A 508 4.63 -9.72 -7.56
C ALA A 508 3.19 -9.28 -7.21
N ILE A 509 3.01 -8.52 -6.14
CA ILE A 509 1.69 -8.09 -5.68
C ILE A 509 1.27 -6.78 -6.37
N GLY A 510 2.15 -5.80 -6.50
CA GLY A 510 1.88 -4.51 -7.13
C GLY A 510 1.48 -4.61 -8.60
N TYR A 511 1.89 -5.66 -9.29
CA TYR A 511 1.51 -5.94 -10.68
C TYR A 511 -0.01 -6.04 -10.86
N LEU A 512 -0.73 -6.52 -9.86
CA LEU A 512 -2.20 -6.53 -9.89
C LEU A 512 -2.76 -5.10 -10.05
N GLY A 513 -2.21 -4.16 -9.28
CA GLY A 513 -2.60 -2.75 -9.37
C GLY A 513 -2.30 -2.16 -10.74
N ILE A 514 -1.12 -2.44 -11.31
CA ILE A 514 -0.74 -1.96 -12.64
C ILE A 514 -1.72 -2.47 -13.69
N VAL A 515 -2.03 -3.76 -13.69
CA VAL A 515 -2.98 -4.37 -14.64
C VAL A 515 -4.37 -3.77 -14.46
N HIS A 516 -4.84 -3.63 -13.23
CA HIS A 516 -6.18 -3.10 -12.98
C HIS A 516 -6.29 -1.64 -13.41
N GLU A 517 -5.35 -0.77 -13.05
CA GLU A 517 -5.35 0.64 -13.45
C GLU A 517 -5.19 0.84 -14.95
N SER A 518 -4.49 -0.05 -15.64
CA SER A 518 -4.34 0.01 -17.10
C SER A 518 -5.58 -0.43 -17.86
N LEU A 519 -6.38 -1.32 -17.29
CA LEU A 519 -7.58 -1.88 -17.92
C LEU A 519 -8.87 -1.17 -17.50
N VAL A 520 -8.96 -0.69 -16.25
CA VAL A 520 -10.16 -0.05 -15.71
C VAL A 520 -9.78 1.07 -14.76
N TYR A 521 -9.94 2.30 -15.18
CA TYR A 521 -9.94 3.44 -14.27
C TYR A 521 -11.34 3.61 -13.67
N SER A 522 -11.43 4.00 -12.42
CA SER A 522 -12.70 4.38 -11.79
C SER A 522 -12.50 5.41 -10.68
N ASN A 523 -13.47 6.29 -10.53
CA ASN A 523 -13.65 7.16 -9.37
C ASN A 523 -15.14 7.12 -8.95
N ALA A 524 -15.60 8.05 -8.12
CA ALA A 524 -16.98 8.08 -7.66
C ALA A 524 -18.01 8.25 -8.80
N ASP A 525 -17.65 8.96 -9.87
CA ASP A 525 -18.55 9.46 -10.90
C ASP A 525 -18.43 8.71 -12.23
N GLU A 526 -17.27 8.09 -12.51
CA GLU A 526 -16.99 7.51 -13.82
C GLU A 526 -16.27 6.16 -13.76
N ILE A 527 -16.43 5.37 -14.78
CA ILE A 527 -15.62 4.20 -15.12
C ILE A 527 -15.12 4.40 -16.55
N GLU A 528 -13.80 4.35 -16.74
CA GLU A 528 -13.18 4.34 -18.06
C GLU A 528 -12.56 2.97 -18.31
N LEU A 529 -12.88 2.39 -19.46
CA LEU A 529 -12.38 1.08 -19.87
C LEU A 529 -11.18 1.25 -20.79
N LEU A 530 -10.13 0.46 -20.55
CA LEU A 530 -8.89 0.43 -21.32
C LEU A 530 -8.17 1.79 -21.39
N PRO A 531 -8.07 2.56 -20.28
CA PRO A 531 -7.52 3.91 -20.30
C PRO A 531 -6.05 3.94 -20.73
N ALA A 532 -5.29 2.87 -20.42
CA ALA A 532 -3.84 2.84 -20.61
C ALA A 532 -3.33 1.43 -20.95
N LEU A 533 -3.88 0.81 -22.00
CA LEU A 533 -3.37 -0.49 -22.45
C LEU A 533 -1.88 -0.42 -22.81
N PRO A 534 -1.03 -1.31 -22.28
CA PRO A 534 0.34 -1.46 -22.78
C PRO A 534 0.37 -1.65 -24.31
N GLU A 535 1.42 -1.19 -24.96
CA GLU A 535 1.56 -1.23 -26.44
C GLU A 535 1.85 -2.63 -26.99
N SER A 536 2.13 -3.60 -26.09
CA SER A 536 2.37 -5.01 -26.46
C SER A 536 1.88 -5.96 -25.37
N GLY A 537 1.56 -7.19 -25.76
CA GLY A 537 1.15 -8.26 -24.83
C GLY A 537 -0.26 -8.15 -24.29
N PHE A 538 -0.97 -7.07 -24.59
CA PHE A 538 -2.35 -6.78 -24.17
C PHE A 538 -3.26 -6.48 -25.37
N ASP A 539 -2.89 -6.94 -26.57
CA ASP A 539 -3.60 -6.65 -27.80
C ASP A 539 -5.02 -7.22 -27.82
N ARG A 540 -5.24 -8.29 -27.12
CA ARG A 540 -6.54 -8.92 -26.87
C ARG A 540 -6.61 -9.50 -25.47
N GLY A 541 -7.81 -9.60 -24.92
CA GLY A 541 -7.99 -10.23 -23.62
C GLY A 541 -9.40 -10.19 -23.12
N THR A 542 -9.55 -10.80 -21.93
CA THR A 542 -10.78 -10.75 -21.15
C THR A 542 -10.42 -10.53 -19.68
N LEU A 543 -11.06 -9.55 -19.05
CA LEU A 543 -11.04 -9.31 -17.62
C LEU A 543 -12.45 -9.51 -17.05
N ALA A 544 -12.58 -10.20 -15.92
CA ALA A 544 -13.89 -10.37 -15.29
C ALA A 544 -13.78 -10.24 -13.76
N GLY A 545 -14.82 -9.69 -13.14
CA GLY A 545 -14.99 -9.64 -11.69
C GLY A 545 -14.34 -8.45 -10.98
N LEU A 546 -13.68 -7.52 -11.70
CA LEU A 546 -12.97 -6.39 -11.12
C LEU A 546 -13.91 -5.42 -10.40
N LYS A 547 -13.57 -5.06 -9.17
CA LYS A 547 -14.32 -4.11 -8.35
C LYS A 547 -13.88 -2.67 -8.61
N THR A 548 -14.85 -1.75 -8.70
CA THR A 548 -14.60 -0.33 -8.99
C THR A 548 -14.84 0.56 -7.76
N ARG A 549 -14.30 1.78 -7.79
CA ARG A 549 -14.42 2.79 -6.70
C ARG A 549 -15.80 3.47 -6.61
N ASN A 550 -16.77 3.06 -7.42
CA ASN A 550 -18.16 3.50 -7.35
C ASN A 550 -19.13 2.35 -7.08
N ARG A 551 -18.67 1.30 -6.38
CA ARG A 551 -19.43 0.10 -5.96
C ARG A 551 -19.87 -0.83 -7.10
N ALA A 552 -19.55 -0.53 -8.35
CA ALA A 552 -19.83 -1.42 -9.46
C ALA A 552 -18.84 -2.59 -9.52
N THR A 553 -19.15 -3.57 -10.35
CA THR A 553 -18.25 -4.67 -10.69
C THR A 553 -18.24 -4.81 -12.20
N VAL A 554 -17.05 -4.76 -12.80
CA VAL A 554 -16.88 -5.11 -14.21
C VAL A 554 -17.00 -6.62 -14.31
N THR A 555 -18.20 -7.09 -14.61
CA THR A 555 -18.48 -8.52 -14.67
C THR A 555 -17.76 -9.22 -15.81
N ARG A 556 -17.57 -8.52 -16.94
CA ARG A 556 -16.76 -8.94 -18.08
C ARG A 556 -16.37 -7.74 -18.92
N LEU A 557 -15.09 -7.64 -19.25
CA LEU A 557 -14.55 -6.74 -20.26
C LEU A 557 -13.75 -7.59 -21.25
N GLN A 558 -14.11 -7.56 -22.51
CA GLN A 558 -13.40 -8.27 -23.57
C GLN A 558 -12.97 -7.28 -24.64
N TRP A 559 -11.74 -7.42 -25.11
CA TRP A 559 -11.20 -6.55 -26.17
C TRP A 559 -10.35 -7.35 -27.15
N ASP A 560 -10.33 -6.87 -28.40
CA ASP A 560 -9.45 -7.31 -29.48
C ASP A 560 -9.12 -6.09 -30.33
N LEU A 561 -7.87 -5.60 -30.23
CA LEU A 561 -7.43 -4.40 -30.93
C LEU A 561 -7.30 -4.64 -32.43
N ALA A 562 -6.95 -5.85 -32.86
CA ALA A 562 -6.85 -6.20 -34.27
C ALA A 562 -8.24 -6.23 -34.94
N ALA A 563 -9.24 -6.69 -34.22
CA ALA A 563 -10.63 -6.67 -34.65
C ALA A 563 -11.35 -5.33 -34.42
N GLY A 564 -10.74 -4.41 -33.66
CA GLY A 564 -11.33 -3.13 -33.28
C GLY A 564 -12.58 -3.27 -32.40
N THR A 565 -12.64 -4.32 -31.56
CA THR A 565 -13.84 -4.62 -30.75
C THR A 565 -13.55 -4.47 -29.27
N VAL A 566 -14.50 -3.87 -28.54
CA VAL A 566 -14.56 -3.81 -27.08
C VAL A 566 -15.98 -4.12 -26.65
N GLN A 567 -16.13 -5.03 -25.67
CA GLN A 567 -17.41 -5.41 -25.07
C GLN A 567 -17.27 -5.41 -23.53
N ALA A 568 -18.20 -4.79 -22.85
CA ALA A 568 -18.26 -4.72 -21.39
C ALA A 568 -19.68 -4.97 -20.86
#